data_a1e9bc8c38ca1e212e29ebea8ec1fbe3
#
_entry.id   a1e9bc8c38ca1e212e29ebea8ec1fbe3
#
_cell.length_a   1.000
_cell.length_b   1.000
_cell.length_c   1.000
_cell.angle_alpha   90.00
_cell.angle_beta   90.00
_cell.angle_gamma   90.00
#
_symmetry.space_group_name_H-M   'P 1'
#
loop_
_entity.id
_entity.type
_entity.pdbx_description
1 polymer ?
#
loop_
_entity_poly.entity_id
_entity_poly.type
_entity_poly.pdbx_seq_one_letter_code
_entity_poly.pdbx_strand_id
1 'polypeptide(L)'
;IDHYKVQGALPIWSLWGRENYCMIGNHAIPVIVDAYLKGFKGFNTEDAYKAIKGSSMVSHRNSDWEVYNKYGYYPYDITAVESVSRTLESCYDDYCVAQMAKALGRIDDYEYFNTRAGFYKNLLSPRVP
;
A
#
# COMPACT_ATOMS: atom_id res chain seq x y z
N ILE A 1 -2.62 4.69 13.34
CA ILE A 1 -1.97 6.00 13.17
C ILE A 1 -0.81 6.14 14.16
N ASP A 2 -1.00 5.85 15.44
CA ASP A 2 0.07 5.98 16.44
C ASP A 2 1.24 5.04 16.17
N HIS A 3 0.99 3.84 15.71
CA HIS A 3 2.03 2.91 15.26
C HIS A 3 2.92 3.53 14.16
N TYR A 4 2.30 4.19 13.19
CA TYR A 4 3.04 4.91 12.14
C TYR A 4 3.94 6.02 12.71
N LYS A 5 3.45 6.78 13.70
CA LYS A 5 4.25 7.85 14.33
C LYS A 5 5.52 7.32 15.01
N VAL A 6 5.48 6.08 15.49
CA VAL A 6 6.60 5.46 16.21
C VAL A 6 7.54 4.71 15.26
N GLN A 7 7.01 3.97 14.28
CA GLN A 7 7.78 3.04 13.46
C GLN A 7 7.96 3.48 11.99
N GLY A 8 7.30 4.55 11.57
CA GLY A 8 7.35 5.06 10.19
C GLY A 8 6.52 4.26 9.19
N ALA A 9 5.81 3.22 9.63
CA ALA A 9 4.89 2.43 8.82
C ALA A 9 3.65 2.03 9.64
N LEU A 10 2.52 1.82 8.96
CA LEU A 10 1.32 1.25 9.56
C LEU A 10 1.55 -0.22 9.92
N PRO A 11 0.81 -0.78 10.92
CA PRO A 11 0.98 -2.16 11.31
C PRO A 11 0.51 -3.12 10.21
N ILE A 12 1.27 -4.20 10.02
CA ILE A 12 0.92 -5.33 9.16
C ILE A 12 0.44 -6.50 10.01
N TRP A 13 1.28 -6.93 10.96
CA TRP A 13 0.95 -7.99 11.90
C TRP A 13 1.69 -7.78 13.23
N SER A 14 1.13 -6.99 14.11
CA SER A 14 1.72 -6.74 15.43
C SER A 14 1.51 -7.93 16.35
N LEU A 15 2.59 -8.46 16.89
CA LEU A 15 2.60 -9.57 17.83
C LEU A 15 3.60 -9.27 18.97
N TRP A 16 3.18 -9.51 20.21
CA TRP A 16 4.02 -9.26 21.38
C TRP A 16 4.55 -7.82 21.48
N GLY A 17 3.73 -6.85 21.06
CA GLY A 17 4.10 -5.43 21.07
C GLY A 17 5.10 -5.00 19.99
N ARG A 18 5.36 -5.86 19.00
CA ARG A 18 6.27 -5.57 17.87
C ARG A 18 5.63 -5.95 16.55
N GLU A 19 6.04 -5.23 15.50
CA GLU A 19 5.73 -5.62 14.13
C GLU A 19 6.62 -6.80 13.72
N ASN A 20 6.06 -7.84 13.13
CA ASN A 20 6.82 -9.01 12.67
C ASN A 20 6.82 -9.22 11.16
N TYR A 21 6.04 -8.43 10.42
CA TYR A 21 5.98 -8.46 8.95
C TYR A 21 5.72 -9.86 8.37
N CYS A 22 4.90 -10.68 9.02
CA CYS A 22 4.65 -12.06 8.58
C CYS A 22 3.65 -12.17 7.42
N MET A 23 2.94 -11.08 7.10
CA MET A 23 1.96 -11.02 6.02
C MET A 23 2.43 -10.12 4.89
N ILE A 24 1.90 -10.36 3.69
CA ILE A 24 2.04 -9.48 2.52
C ILE A 24 1.02 -8.35 2.58
N GLY A 25 1.29 -7.25 1.83
CA GLY A 25 0.42 -6.07 1.79
C GLY A 25 0.52 -5.17 3.02
N ASN A 26 -0.15 -4.04 2.96
CA ASN A 26 -0.25 -3.02 4.00
C ASN A 26 -1.72 -2.78 4.36
N HIS A 27 -2.45 -3.83 4.75
CA HIS A 27 -3.92 -3.81 4.84
C HIS A 27 -4.51 -2.95 5.96
N ALA A 28 -3.71 -2.31 6.78
CA ALA A 28 -4.16 -1.18 7.60
C ALA A 28 -4.57 0.02 6.72
N ILE A 29 -4.03 0.13 5.48
CA ILE A 29 -4.40 1.18 4.52
C ILE A 29 -5.87 1.09 4.12
N PRO A 30 -6.37 -0.03 3.55
CA PRO A 30 -7.78 -0.14 3.17
C PRO A 30 -8.72 0.04 4.37
N VAL A 31 -8.35 -0.40 5.57
CA VAL A 31 -9.17 -0.20 6.78
C VAL A 31 -9.35 1.30 7.08
N ILE A 32 -8.27 2.08 7.03
CA ILE A 32 -8.32 3.52 7.28
C ILE A 32 -9.12 4.24 6.19
N VAL A 33 -8.88 3.88 4.94
CA VAL A 33 -9.56 4.49 3.77
C VAL A 33 -11.05 4.19 3.79
N ASP A 34 -11.43 2.94 4.05
CA ASP A 34 -12.83 2.53 4.15
C ASP A 34 -13.56 3.26 5.27
N ALA A 35 -12.94 3.37 6.45
CA ALA A 35 -13.48 4.15 7.56
C ALA A 35 -13.70 5.62 7.18
N TYR A 36 -12.70 6.23 6.51
CA TYR A 36 -12.79 7.61 6.06
C TYR A 36 -13.95 7.81 5.05
N LEU A 37 -14.01 6.98 4.01
CA LEU A 37 -15.01 7.08 2.95
C LEU A 37 -16.44 6.79 3.46
N LYS A 38 -16.58 5.96 4.47
CA LYS A 38 -17.86 5.70 5.16
C LYS A 38 -18.25 6.81 6.15
N GLY A 39 -17.44 7.84 6.27
CA GLY A 39 -17.74 9.01 7.10
C GLY A 39 -17.51 8.82 8.60
N PHE A 40 -16.75 7.81 9.02
CA PHE A 40 -16.33 7.67 10.40
C PHE A 40 -15.53 8.90 10.84
N LYS A 41 -15.84 9.40 12.04
CA LYS A 41 -15.18 10.54 12.69
C LYS A 41 -14.38 10.05 13.89
N GLY A 42 -13.58 10.94 14.48
CA GLY A 42 -12.86 10.64 15.71
C GLY A 42 -11.36 10.33 15.51
N PHE A 43 -10.86 10.51 14.29
CA PHE A 43 -9.41 10.49 14.01
C PHE A 43 -8.99 11.70 13.18
N ASN A 44 -7.71 12.06 13.28
CA ASN A 44 -7.14 13.13 12.48
C ASN A 44 -6.94 12.65 11.03
N THR A 45 -7.68 13.25 10.10
CA THR A 45 -7.66 12.88 8.67
C THR A 45 -6.30 13.12 8.03
N GLU A 46 -5.61 14.22 8.37
CA GLU A 46 -4.28 14.52 7.84
C GLU A 46 -3.22 13.52 8.33
N ASP A 47 -3.24 13.18 9.61
CA ASP A 47 -2.36 12.16 10.18
C ASP A 47 -2.64 10.78 9.54
N ALA A 48 -3.91 10.45 9.33
CA ALA A 48 -4.32 9.21 8.68
C ALA A 48 -3.83 9.15 7.23
N TYR A 49 -4.03 10.22 6.46
CA TYR A 49 -3.56 10.30 5.09
C TYR A 49 -2.03 10.20 5.00
N LYS A 50 -1.33 10.93 5.85
CA LYS A 50 0.14 10.86 5.94
C LYS A 50 0.63 9.44 6.25
N ALA A 51 -0.07 8.74 7.13
CA ALA A 51 0.28 7.38 7.52
C ALA A 51 0.07 6.38 6.37
N ILE A 52 -1.06 6.43 5.65
CA ILE A 52 -1.31 5.52 4.52
C ILE A 52 -0.35 5.80 3.36
N LYS A 53 -0.16 7.07 3.00
CA LYS A 53 0.78 7.48 1.94
C LYS A 53 2.20 7.07 2.28
N GLY A 54 2.68 7.38 3.48
CA GLY A 54 4.02 7.04 3.94
C GLY A 54 4.26 5.53 3.96
N SER A 55 3.29 4.75 4.44
CA SER A 55 3.41 3.27 4.47
C SER A 55 3.46 2.64 3.07
N SER A 56 2.86 3.27 2.06
CA SER A 56 2.92 2.82 0.66
C SER A 56 4.23 3.17 -0.04
N MET A 57 5.14 3.90 0.63
CA MET A 57 6.38 4.42 0.05
C MET A 57 7.62 4.06 0.88
N VAL A 58 7.55 3.04 1.72
CA VAL A 58 8.68 2.53 2.49
C VAL A 58 8.89 1.05 2.21
N SER A 59 10.16 0.65 2.20
CA SER A 59 10.52 -0.77 2.11
C SER A 59 10.58 -1.38 3.49
N HIS A 60 10.08 -2.61 3.61
CA HIS A 60 10.20 -3.44 4.79
C HIS A 60 10.34 -4.92 4.37
N ARG A 61 10.49 -5.84 5.33
CA ARG A 61 10.82 -7.25 5.06
C ARG A 61 9.98 -7.92 3.97
N ASN A 62 8.70 -7.61 3.86
CA ASN A 62 7.77 -8.24 2.91
C ASN A 62 7.27 -7.29 1.82
N SER A 63 7.83 -6.08 1.74
CA SER A 63 7.48 -5.09 0.73
C SER A 63 8.71 -4.28 0.36
N ASP A 64 9.24 -4.52 -0.81
CA ASP A 64 10.34 -3.74 -1.37
C ASP A 64 9.76 -2.68 -2.30
N TRP A 65 9.47 -1.51 -1.74
CA TRP A 65 8.90 -0.40 -2.50
C TRP A 65 9.81 0.04 -3.66
N GLU A 66 11.12 -0.01 -3.50
CA GLU A 66 12.06 0.40 -4.55
C GLU A 66 11.99 -0.53 -5.75
N VAL A 67 11.96 -1.85 -5.51
CA VAL A 67 11.78 -2.85 -6.57
C VAL A 67 10.42 -2.68 -7.24
N TYR A 68 9.35 -2.58 -6.45
CA TYR A 68 8.00 -2.42 -6.97
C TYR A 68 7.85 -1.15 -7.82
N ASN A 69 8.39 -0.03 -7.36
CA ASN A 69 8.32 1.24 -8.08
C ASN A 69 9.17 1.23 -9.37
N LYS A 70 10.33 0.54 -9.33
CA LYS A 70 11.25 0.46 -10.48
C LYS A 70 10.69 -0.39 -11.61
N TYR A 71 10.12 -1.55 -11.29
CA TYR A 71 9.70 -2.54 -12.28
C TYR A 71 8.19 -2.51 -12.56
N GLY A 72 7.39 -1.88 -11.71
CA GLY A 72 5.94 -1.91 -11.78
C GLY A 72 5.34 -3.27 -11.42
N TYR A 73 6.11 -4.13 -10.74
CA TYR A 73 5.70 -5.40 -10.16
C TYR A 73 6.88 -5.97 -9.35
N TYR A 74 6.68 -7.07 -8.64
CA TYR A 74 7.76 -7.81 -7.98
C TYR A 74 8.26 -8.92 -8.92
N PRO A 75 9.45 -8.76 -9.57
CA PRO A 75 10.02 -9.80 -10.41
C PRO A 75 10.42 -11.04 -9.58
N TYR A 76 10.12 -12.24 -10.09
CA TYR A 76 10.41 -13.49 -9.38
C TYR A 76 11.89 -13.74 -9.12
N ASP A 77 12.75 -13.31 -9.99
CA ASP A 77 14.22 -13.42 -9.87
C ASP A 77 14.81 -12.49 -8.79
N ILE A 78 14.05 -11.48 -8.35
CA ILE A 78 14.44 -10.57 -7.26
C ILE A 78 13.65 -10.89 -5.99
N THR A 79 12.35 -11.14 -6.13
CA THR A 79 11.42 -11.40 -5.01
C THR A 79 10.73 -12.72 -5.25
N ALA A 80 11.43 -13.85 -4.99
CA ALA A 80 10.94 -15.18 -5.33
C ALA A 80 9.69 -15.62 -4.52
N VAL A 81 9.55 -15.12 -3.29
CA VAL A 81 8.44 -15.52 -2.41
C VAL A 81 7.22 -14.64 -2.67
N GLU A 82 6.12 -15.27 -3.10
CA GLU A 82 4.80 -14.62 -3.24
C GLU A 82 4.82 -13.39 -4.16
N SER A 83 5.69 -13.32 -5.17
CA SER A 83 5.88 -12.15 -6.04
C SER A 83 4.59 -11.66 -6.70
N VAL A 84 3.76 -12.58 -7.18
CA VAL A 84 2.44 -12.25 -7.79
C VAL A 84 1.49 -11.70 -6.74
N SER A 85 1.32 -12.39 -5.62
CA SER A 85 0.44 -11.94 -4.53
C SER A 85 0.87 -10.58 -3.98
N ARG A 86 2.17 -10.39 -3.76
CA ARG A 86 2.72 -9.09 -3.32
C ARG A 86 2.39 -7.96 -4.30
N THR A 87 2.49 -8.21 -5.59
CA THR A 87 2.14 -7.22 -6.61
C THR A 87 0.65 -6.88 -6.54
N LEU A 88 -0.22 -7.89 -6.47
CA LEU A 88 -1.68 -7.68 -6.40
C LEU A 88 -2.10 -6.92 -5.14
N GLU A 89 -1.56 -7.29 -3.98
CA GLU A 89 -1.85 -6.64 -2.72
C GLU A 89 -1.35 -5.18 -2.69
N SER A 90 -0.15 -4.92 -3.22
CA SER A 90 0.37 -3.56 -3.34
C SER A 90 -0.48 -2.70 -4.29
N CYS A 91 -0.98 -3.26 -5.39
CA CYS A 91 -1.88 -2.56 -6.30
C CYS A 91 -3.21 -2.21 -5.62
N TYR A 92 -3.74 -3.11 -4.79
CA TYR A 92 -4.96 -2.86 -4.04
C TYR A 92 -4.77 -1.76 -2.97
N ASP A 93 -3.68 -1.82 -2.22
CA ASP A 93 -3.34 -0.79 -1.23
C ASP A 93 -3.18 0.58 -1.90
N ASP A 94 -2.47 0.64 -3.03
CA ASP A 94 -2.31 1.87 -3.83
C ASP A 94 -3.64 2.42 -4.35
N TYR A 95 -4.54 1.55 -4.80
CA TYR A 95 -5.89 1.96 -5.18
C TYR A 95 -6.62 2.61 -4.00
N CYS A 96 -6.52 2.05 -2.82
CA CYS A 96 -7.14 2.64 -1.63
C CYS A 96 -6.55 4.02 -1.31
N VAL A 97 -5.22 4.17 -1.36
CA VAL A 97 -4.58 5.49 -1.16
C VAL A 97 -5.10 6.49 -2.21
N ALA A 98 -5.19 6.08 -3.48
CA ALA A 98 -5.71 6.92 -4.55
C ALA A 98 -7.14 7.39 -4.27
N GLN A 99 -8.03 6.51 -3.78
CA GLN A 99 -9.41 6.91 -3.47
C GLN A 99 -9.47 7.95 -2.35
N MET A 100 -8.67 7.81 -1.30
CA MET A 100 -8.61 8.83 -0.24
C MET A 100 -7.98 10.13 -0.73
N ALA A 101 -6.92 10.07 -1.55
CA ALA A 101 -6.31 11.23 -2.19
C ALA A 101 -7.34 12.02 -3.02
N LYS A 102 -8.11 11.31 -3.85
CA LYS A 102 -9.21 11.89 -4.65
C LYS A 102 -10.24 12.58 -3.77
N ALA A 103 -10.70 11.92 -2.72
CA ALA A 103 -11.70 12.47 -1.80
C ALA A 103 -11.18 13.71 -1.04
N LEU A 104 -9.87 13.82 -0.85
CA LEU A 104 -9.20 14.98 -0.22
C LEU A 104 -8.80 16.05 -1.24
N GLY A 105 -9.08 15.89 -2.53
CA GLY A 105 -8.70 16.84 -3.58
C GLY A 105 -7.19 16.88 -3.91
N ARG A 106 -6.44 15.84 -3.56
CA ARG A 106 -4.98 15.72 -3.79
C ARG A 106 -4.73 15.05 -5.14
N ILE A 107 -4.86 15.83 -6.20
CA ILE A 107 -4.91 15.30 -7.57
C ILE A 107 -3.60 14.62 -7.97
N ASP A 108 -2.45 15.22 -7.69
CA ASP A 108 -1.13 14.62 -8.04
C ASP A 108 -0.93 13.27 -7.36
N ASP A 109 -1.27 13.17 -6.08
CA ASP A 109 -1.21 11.91 -5.35
C ASP A 109 -2.21 10.88 -5.91
N TYR A 110 -3.43 11.32 -6.26
CA TYR A 110 -4.42 10.46 -6.90
C TYR A 110 -3.88 9.86 -8.19
N GLU A 111 -3.32 10.67 -9.07
CA GLU A 111 -2.78 10.20 -10.36
C GLU A 111 -1.60 9.24 -10.15
N TYR A 112 -0.70 9.56 -9.25
CA TYR A 112 0.45 8.72 -8.91
C TYR A 112 0.03 7.33 -8.41
N PHE A 113 -0.80 7.28 -7.36
CA PHE A 113 -1.22 6.01 -6.78
C PHE A 113 -2.18 5.23 -7.67
N ASN A 114 -3.04 5.91 -8.44
CA ASN A 114 -3.92 5.26 -9.41
C ASN A 114 -3.15 4.62 -10.56
N THR A 115 -2.03 5.21 -10.98
CA THR A 115 -1.11 4.62 -11.95
C THR A 115 -0.49 3.34 -11.38
N ARG A 116 0.02 3.37 -10.16
CA ARG A 116 0.59 2.21 -9.48
C ARG A 116 -0.43 1.11 -9.24
N ALA A 117 -1.66 1.46 -8.90
CA ALA A 117 -2.77 0.51 -8.78
C ALA A 117 -3.00 -0.29 -10.06
N GLY A 118 -2.63 0.25 -11.22
CA GLY A 118 -2.69 -0.42 -12.52
C GLY A 118 -1.54 -1.40 -12.81
N PHE A 119 -0.54 -1.49 -11.95
CA PHE A 119 0.66 -2.31 -12.17
C PHE A 119 0.38 -3.82 -12.22
N TYR A 120 -0.74 -4.30 -11.67
CA TYR A 120 -1.16 -5.70 -11.81
C TYR A 120 -1.21 -6.16 -13.28
N LYS A 121 -1.42 -5.24 -14.23
CA LYS A 121 -1.43 -5.54 -15.66
C LYS A 121 -0.07 -6.04 -16.16
N ASN A 122 1.02 -5.68 -15.50
CA ASN A 122 2.37 -6.14 -15.83
C ASN A 122 2.59 -7.63 -15.51
N LEU A 123 1.70 -8.23 -14.73
CA LEU A 123 1.71 -9.67 -14.47
C LEU A 123 1.08 -10.48 -15.61
N LEU A 124 0.31 -9.82 -16.48
CA LEU A 124 -0.39 -10.49 -17.58
C LEU A 124 0.56 -10.68 -18.75
N SER A 125 0.66 -11.92 -19.23
CA SER A 125 1.42 -12.19 -20.45
C SER A 125 0.66 -11.66 -21.66
N PRO A 126 1.29 -10.83 -22.52
CA PRO A 126 0.65 -10.41 -23.77
C PRO A 126 0.50 -11.54 -24.78
N ARG A 127 0.96 -12.75 -24.47
CA ARG A 127 0.97 -13.93 -25.36
C ARG A 127 -0.05 -15.00 -25.01
N VAL A 128 -0.98 -14.72 -24.12
CA VAL A 128 -2.12 -15.62 -23.89
C VAL A 128 -3.25 -15.14 -24.81
N PRO A 129 -3.59 -15.89 -25.86
CA PRO A 129 -4.71 -15.57 -26.75
C PRO A 129 -6.05 -15.67 -26.00
#